data_8c24517be4789260f8d09d6208f04671
#
_entry.id   8c24517be4789260f8d09d6208f04671
#
_cell.length_a   1.000
_cell.length_b   1.000
_cell.length_c   1.000
_cell.angle_alpha   90.00
_cell.angle_beta   90.00
_cell.angle_gamma   90.00
#
_symmetry.space_group_name_H-M   'P 1'
#
loop_
_entity.id
_entity.type
_entity.pdbx_description
1 polymer ?
#
loop_
_entity_poly.entity_id
_entity_poly.type
_entity_poly.pdbx_seq_one_letter_code
_entity_poly.pdbx_strand_id
1 'polypeptide(L)'
;FSGSSSCEFIIFQAYLSGTHASLAQRLAVVRNALLADNPKRRSLGFRMLAAALDGPPWMGSGLNDFGARPRDFGYQPNRDQLVDWRNQFIDLALETGLKNDPELSGSARRALAQEFRGLWHHQAIRGKLVEAARQLNANQPWVEGWKAVRSTIYFDYRKTKPDGAGKSIPDDLAALEHDLAPTDLMANIRTYVLGGGHDYWALDDEFDDEDAAKYTDSEKRLAATAMEFGSAFACSGRQ
;
A
#
# COMPACT_ATOMS: atom_id res chain seq x y z
N PHE A 1 10.83 10.32 -8.88
CA PHE A 1 11.72 9.24 -9.36
C PHE A 1 12.91 9.13 -8.42
N SER A 2 12.88 8.21 -7.47
CA SER A 2 14.07 7.76 -6.73
C SER A 2 14.10 6.24 -6.79
N GLY A 3 14.47 5.74 -7.96
CA GLY A 3 14.63 4.32 -8.24
C GLY A 3 16.03 3.84 -7.87
N SER A 4 16.36 3.72 -6.59
CA SER A 4 17.62 3.07 -6.19
C SER A 4 17.56 2.29 -4.87
N SER A 5 16.37 1.99 -4.34
CA SER A 5 16.26 1.36 -3.02
C SER A 5 16.00 -0.15 -3.04
N SER A 6 15.71 -0.75 -4.19
CA SER A 6 15.25 -2.15 -4.24
C SER A 6 16.37 -3.18 -4.03
N CYS A 7 17.62 -2.89 -4.37
CA CYS A 7 18.69 -3.87 -4.25
C CYS A 7 19.20 -4.12 -2.82
N GLU A 8 19.10 -3.13 -1.93
CA GLU A 8 19.67 -3.22 -0.59
C GLU A 8 18.88 -4.13 0.36
N PHE A 9 17.57 -4.36 0.09
CA PHE A 9 16.67 -5.12 0.96
C PHE A 9 16.17 -6.44 0.36
N ILE A 10 16.81 -6.89 -0.70
CA ILE A 10 16.51 -8.19 -1.36
C ILE A 10 16.45 -9.35 -0.35
N ILE A 11 17.27 -9.33 0.68
CA ILE A 11 17.28 -10.35 1.73
C ILE A 11 15.98 -10.45 2.51
N PHE A 12 15.12 -9.43 2.46
CA PHE A 12 13.79 -9.42 3.08
C PHE A 12 12.67 -9.76 2.10
N GLN A 13 12.97 -9.98 0.83
CA GLN A 13 11.98 -10.52 -0.11
C GLN A 13 11.74 -12.00 0.16
N ALA A 14 10.50 -12.45 -0.03
CA ALA A 14 10.14 -13.84 0.20
C ALA A 14 10.89 -14.80 -0.73
N TYR A 15 11.15 -14.37 -1.96
CA TYR A 15 11.72 -15.18 -3.04
C TYR A 15 13.06 -14.62 -3.52
N LEU A 16 13.98 -15.47 -3.96
CA LEU A 16 15.28 -15.10 -4.53
C LEU A 16 16.11 -14.17 -3.61
N SER A 17 15.94 -14.33 -2.30
CA SER A 17 16.52 -13.43 -1.30
C SER A 17 18.05 -13.53 -1.14
N GLY A 18 18.68 -14.56 -1.69
CA GLY A 18 20.11 -14.82 -1.53
C GLY A 18 20.55 -15.13 -0.09
N THR A 19 19.61 -15.38 0.82
CA THR A 19 19.88 -15.74 2.21
C THR A 19 19.23 -17.07 2.60
N HIS A 20 19.94 -17.86 3.44
CA HIS A 20 19.41 -19.08 4.04
C HIS A 20 18.60 -18.83 5.33
N ALA A 21 18.49 -17.57 5.78
CA ALA A 21 17.69 -17.23 6.94
C ALA A 21 16.22 -17.65 6.74
N SER A 22 15.66 -18.35 7.71
CA SER A 22 14.25 -18.75 7.69
C SER A 22 13.30 -17.55 7.71
N LEU A 23 12.03 -17.78 7.31
CA LEU A 23 11.00 -16.74 7.35
C LEU A 23 10.86 -16.15 8.76
N ALA A 24 10.86 -17.01 9.80
CA ALA A 24 10.75 -16.59 11.20
C ALA A 24 11.94 -15.71 11.64
N GLN A 25 13.16 -16.05 11.24
CA GLN A 25 14.34 -15.25 11.56
C GLN A 25 14.26 -13.86 10.90
N ARG A 26 13.86 -13.79 9.64
CA ARG A 26 13.71 -12.51 8.92
C ARG A 26 12.59 -11.65 9.51
N LEU A 27 11.45 -12.25 9.86
CA LEU A 27 10.35 -11.58 10.56
C LEU A 27 10.81 -11.00 11.91
N ALA A 28 11.56 -11.77 12.70
CA ALA A 28 12.09 -11.32 13.99
C ALA A 28 13.04 -10.12 13.82
N VAL A 29 13.88 -10.11 12.78
CA VAL A 29 14.78 -8.99 12.48
C VAL A 29 13.99 -7.72 12.14
N VAL A 30 12.97 -7.83 11.28
CA VAL A 30 12.10 -6.70 10.92
C VAL A 30 11.37 -6.17 12.14
N ARG A 31 10.76 -7.04 12.94
CA ARG A 31 10.05 -6.68 14.18
C ARG A 31 10.98 -5.94 15.16
N ASN A 32 12.17 -6.45 15.39
CA ASN A 32 13.16 -5.83 16.28
C ASN A 32 13.64 -4.47 15.76
N ALA A 33 13.77 -4.32 14.45
CA ALA A 33 14.15 -3.04 13.86
C ALA A 33 13.03 -1.99 13.98
N LEU A 34 11.77 -2.38 13.73
CA LEU A 34 10.59 -1.51 13.86
C LEU A 34 10.38 -1.02 15.30
N LEU A 35 10.65 -1.88 16.29
CA LEU A 35 10.44 -1.58 17.70
C LEU A 35 11.68 -0.98 18.39
N ALA A 36 12.74 -0.69 17.65
CA ALA A 36 13.94 -0.10 18.21
C ALA A 36 13.72 1.35 18.65
N ASP A 37 14.34 1.76 19.77
CA ASP A 37 14.31 3.15 20.24
C ASP A 37 15.03 4.10 19.28
N ASN A 38 16.03 3.59 18.57
CA ASN A 38 16.83 4.39 17.63
C ASN A 38 16.03 4.68 16.34
N PRO A 39 15.79 5.96 15.99
CA PRO A 39 15.01 6.35 14.81
C PRO A 39 15.59 5.82 13.48
N LYS A 40 16.93 5.74 13.36
CA LYS A 40 17.58 5.19 12.16
C LYS A 40 17.29 3.70 12.01
N ARG A 41 17.27 2.94 13.11
CA ARG A 41 16.90 1.51 13.08
C ARG A 41 15.42 1.32 12.75
N ARG A 42 14.54 2.17 13.29
CA ARG A 42 13.11 2.16 12.93
C ARG A 42 12.90 2.44 11.44
N SER A 43 13.53 3.48 10.91
CA SER A 43 13.48 3.79 9.47
C SER A 43 13.95 2.61 8.61
N LEU A 44 15.01 1.92 9.02
CA LEU A 44 15.46 0.70 8.37
C LEU A 44 14.41 -0.42 8.47
N GLY A 45 13.77 -0.58 9.63
CA GLY A 45 12.69 -1.54 9.84
C GLY A 45 11.51 -1.33 8.89
N PHE A 46 11.12 -0.08 8.60
CA PHE A 46 10.06 0.22 7.63
C PHE A 46 10.45 -0.14 6.20
N ARG A 47 11.68 0.09 5.80
CA ARG A 47 12.19 -0.32 4.48
C ARG A 47 12.22 -1.84 4.35
N MET A 48 12.60 -2.54 5.41
CA MET A 48 12.55 -4.01 5.47
C MET A 48 11.10 -4.52 5.40
N LEU A 49 10.16 -3.88 6.10
CA LEU A 49 8.74 -4.22 6.06
C LEU A 49 8.17 -4.05 4.65
N ALA A 50 8.43 -2.93 4.01
CA ALA A 50 8.01 -2.69 2.63
C ALA A 50 8.57 -3.76 1.69
N ALA A 51 9.87 -4.06 1.76
CA ALA A 51 10.49 -5.10 0.95
C ALA A 51 9.92 -6.52 1.20
N ALA A 52 9.45 -6.79 2.43
CA ALA A 52 8.85 -8.07 2.78
C ALA A 52 7.39 -8.21 2.31
N LEU A 53 6.69 -7.09 2.20
CA LEU A 53 5.34 -7.00 1.65
C LEU A 53 5.34 -6.94 0.11
N ASP A 54 6.45 -6.48 -0.50
CA ASP A 54 6.61 -6.38 -1.95
C ASP A 54 6.26 -7.73 -2.60
N GLY A 55 5.45 -7.65 -3.64
CA GLY A 55 5.10 -8.80 -4.47
C GLY A 55 6.36 -9.39 -5.14
N PRO A 56 6.22 -10.44 -5.96
CA PRO A 56 7.36 -10.99 -6.64
C PRO A 56 8.04 -9.87 -7.42
N PRO A 57 9.37 -9.72 -7.25
CA PRO A 57 10.09 -8.72 -8.03
C PRO A 57 9.79 -9.00 -9.49
N TRP A 58 9.29 -8.03 -10.20
CA TRP A 58 9.43 -8.01 -11.64
C TRP A 58 10.89 -8.32 -11.90
N MET A 59 11.18 -9.44 -12.51
CA MET A 59 12.54 -9.91 -12.71
C MET A 59 13.39 -8.77 -13.26
N GLY A 60 13.98 -8.01 -12.37
CA GLY A 60 15.07 -7.13 -12.69
C GLY A 60 16.20 -8.06 -13.11
N SER A 61 16.39 -8.23 -14.40
CA SER A 61 17.49 -8.95 -15.03
C SER A 61 18.85 -8.35 -14.69
N GLY A 62 19.01 -7.86 -13.47
CA GLY A 62 20.05 -6.90 -13.10
C GLY A 62 21.35 -7.48 -12.59
N LEU A 63 21.51 -8.76 -12.38
CA LEU A 63 22.79 -9.33 -11.97
C LEU A 63 23.14 -10.49 -12.88
N ASN A 64 23.66 -10.16 -14.05
CA ASN A 64 24.43 -11.09 -14.86
C ASN A 64 25.77 -11.37 -14.16
N ASP A 65 25.77 -12.29 -13.21
CA ASP A 65 27.01 -12.89 -12.73
C ASP A 65 27.58 -13.77 -13.84
N PHE A 66 28.58 -13.28 -14.51
CA PHE A 66 29.43 -14.07 -15.39
C PHE A 66 30.36 -14.93 -14.52
N GLY A 67 29.86 -16.05 -14.03
CA GLY A 67 30.65 -16.97 -13.21
C GLY A 67 30.26 -18.42 -13.42
N ALA A 68 31.26 -19.31 -13.40
CA ALA A 68 31.08 -20.75 -13.58
C ALA A 68 30.45 -21.47 -12.36
N ARG A 69 30.06 -20.74 -11.32
CA ARG A 69 29.44 -21.32 -10.12
C ARG A 69 27.92 -21.25 -10.23
N PRO A 70 27.20 -22.32 -9.87
CA PRO A 70 25.74 -22.27 -9.76
C PRO A 70 25.36 -21.19 -8.74
N ARG A 71 24.36 -20.34 -9.07
CA ARG A 71 23.84 -19.33 -8.15
C ARG A 71 23.18 -20.00 -6.96
N ASP A 72 23.58 -19.61 -5.78
CA ASP A 72 22.84 -19.93 -4.57
C ASP A 72 21.80 -18.83 -4.34
N PHE A 73 20.52 -19.17 -4.62
CA PHE A 73 19.38 -18.26 -4.41
C PHE A 73 18.90 -18.21 -2.97
N GLY A 74 19.55 -18.94 -2.05
CA GLY A 74 19.19 -19.01 -0.65
C GLY A 74 17.92 -19.82 -0.41
N TYR A 75 17.21 -19.49 0.66
CA TYR A 75 15.96 -20.16 1.04
C TYR A 75 14.87 -19.92 -0.01
N GLN A 76 14.28 -21.01 -0.50
CA GLN A 76 13.17 -20.96 -1.44
C GLN A 76 11.91 -21.50 -0.78
N PRO A 77 10.94 -20.62 -0.45
CA PRO A 77 9.70 -21.05 0.17
C PRO A 77 8.80 -21.77 -0.85
N ASN A 78 8.06 -22.76 -0.39
CA ASN A 78 6.95 -23.33 -1.14
C ASN A 78 5.73 -22.37 -1.11
N ARG A 79 4.63 -22.75 -1.82
CA ARG A 79 3.43 -21.92 -1.94
C ARG A 79 2.81 -21.60 -0.58
N ASP A 80 2.69 -22.59 0.31
CA ASP A 80 2.06 -22.42 1.62
C ASP A 80 2.91 -21.51 2.51
N GLN A 81 4.22 -21.69 2.47
CA GLN A 81 5.16 -20.81 3.16
C GLN A 81 5.13 -19.37 2.65
N LEU A 82 4.87 -19.15 1.35
CA LEU A 82 4.67 -17.80 0.81
C LEU A 82 3.37 -17.15 1.29
N VAL A 83 2.29 -17.92 1.38
CA VAL A 83 1.02 -17.44 1.95
C VAL A 83 1.22 -17.09 3.42
N ASP A 84 1.87 -17.96 4.18
CA ASP A 84 2.17 -17.74 5.59
C ASP A 84 3.09 -16.53 5.80
N TRP A 85 4.12 -16.36 4.98
CA TRP A 85 4.98 -15.18 4.95
C TRP A 85 4.17 -13.90 4.82
N ARG A 86 3.32 -13.79 3.79
CA ARG A 86 2.53 -12.60 3.55
C ARG A 86 1.56 -12.31 4.69
N ASN A 87 0.89 -13.34 5.20
CA ASN A 87 0.00 -13.20 6.34
C ASN A 87 0.72 -12.64 7.57
N GLN A 88 1.90 -13.16 7.90
CA GLN A 88 2.68 -12.70 9.05
C GLN A 88 3.15 -11.26 8.90
N PHE A 89 3.52 -10.82 7.68
CA PHE A 89 3.91 -9.43 7.44
C PHE A 89 2.73 -8.48 7.36
N ILE A 90 1.55 -8.92 6.89
CA ILE A 90 0.30 -8.16 7.00
C ILE A 90 -0.05 -7.99 8.48
N ASP A 91 0.06 -9.03 9.30
CA ASP A 91 -0.16 -8.96 10.75
C ASP A 91 0.82 -7.99 11.43
N LEU A 92 2.10 -8.04 11.07
CA LEU A 92 3.10 -7.12 11.62
C LEU A 92 2.82 -5.66 11.22
N ALA A 93 2.39 -5.43 9.97
CA ALA A 93 1.98 -4.11 9.50
C ALA A 93 0.73 -3.61 10.23
N LEU A 94 -0.27 -4.48 10.42
CA LEU A 94 -1.48 -4.19 11.19
C LEU A 94 -1.14 -3.87 12.65
N GLU A 95 -0.42 -4.76 13.34
CA GLU A 95 0.00 -4.57 14.75
C GLU A 95 0.72 -3.23 14.94
N THR A 96 1.61 -2.90 14.00
CA THR A 96 2.37 -1.65 14.05
C THR A 96 1.49 -0.44 13.70
N GLY A 97 0.60 -0.60 12.72
CA GLY A 97 -0.34 0.43 12.26
C GLY A 97 -1.44 0.80 13.27
N LEU A 98 -1.69 -0.06 14.27
CA LEU A 98 -2.63 0.18 15.36
C LEU A 98 -1.97 0.80 16.61
N LYS A 99 -0.65 1.00 16.62
CA LYS A 99 0.03 1.60 17.77
C LYS A 99 -0.31 3.08 17.91
N ASN A 100 -0.31 3.56 19.17
CA ASN A 100 -0.53 4.96 19.49
C ASN A 100 0.66 5.90 19.17
N ASP A 101 1.73 5.37 18.57
CA ASP A 101 2.87 6.15 18.07
C ASP A 101 2.59 6.59 16.63
N PRO A 102 2.39 7.90 16.36
CA PRO A 102 2.00 8.38 15.02
C PRO A 102 3.05 8.10 13.93
N GLU A 103 4.34 8.09 14.29
CA GLU A 103 5.43 7.80 13.35
C GLU A 103 5.40 6.33 12.94
N LEU A 104 5.30 5.43 13.94
CA LEU A 104 5.22 3.99 13.73
C LEU A 104 3.94 3.61 12.96
N SER A 105 2.80 4.08 13.47
CA SER A 105 1.50 3.81 12.87
C SER A 105 1.42 4.33 11.43
N GLY A 106 1.74 5.60 11.20
CA GLY A 106 1.67 6.21 9.87
C GLY A 106 2.59 5.55 8.86
N SER A 107 3.80 5.16 9.25
CA SER A 107 4.75 4.51 8.35
C SER A 107 4.34 3.08 7.99
N ALA A 108 3.82 2.30 8.96
CA ALA A 108 3.33 0.95 8.71
C ALA A 108 2.09 0.94 7.80
N ARG A 109 1.14 1.86 8.05
CA ARG A 109 -0.07 2.06 7.24
C ARG A 109 0.29 2.44 5.80
N ARG A 110 1.27 3.33 5.63
CA ARG A 110 1.78 3.72 4.32
C ARG A 110 2.45 2.57 3.59
N ALA A 111 3.30 1.78 4.27
CA ALA A 111 3.95 0.61 3.68
C ALA A 111 2.92 -0.41 3.18
N LEU A 112 1.88 -0.71 3.97
CA LEU A 112 0.82 -1.62 3.55
C LEU A 112 0.00 -1.08 2.37
N ALA A 113 -0.27 0.24 2.33
CA ALA A 113 -0.98 0.88 1.22
C ALA A 113 -0.16 0.82 -0.08
N GLN A 114 1.14 1.06 -0.01
CA GLN A 114 2.03 1.01 -1.19
C GLN A 114 2.06 -0.37 -1.84
N GLU A 115 2.03 -1.43 -1.02
CA GLU A 115 2.10 -2.81 -1.49
C GLU A 115 0.72 -3.47 -1.68
N PHE A 116 -0.38 -2.77 -1.38
CA PHE A 116 -1.74 -3.31 -1.40
C PHE A 116 -2.08 -3.97 -2.74
N ARG A 117 -1.81 -3.30 -3.86
CA ARG A 117 -2.11 -3.83 -5.20
C ARG A 117 -1.32 -5.11 -5.51
N GLY A 118 -0.03 -5.15 -5.16
CA GLY A 118 0.80 -6.34 -5.30
C GLY A 118 0.26 -7.51 -4.48
N LEU A 119 -0.09 -7.26 -3.22
CA LEU A 119 -0.68 -8.25 -2.33
C LEU A 119 -2.06 -8.74 -2.82
N TRP A 120 -2.88 -7.85 -3.39
CA TRP A 120 -4.20 -8.18 -3.91
C TRP A 120 -4.19 -9.26 -5.02
N HIS A 121 -3.11 -9.35 -5.80
CA HIS A 121 -2.96 -10.40 -6.81
C HIS A 121 -2.89 -11.82 -6.23
N HIS A 122 -2.66 -11.96 -4.93
CA HIS A 122 -2.58 -13.25 -4.26
C HIS A 122 -3.89 -13.63 -3.59
N GLN A 123 -4.75 -14.37 -4.30
CA GLN A 123 -6.09 -14.74 -3.86
C GLN A 123 -6.13 -15.34 -2.44
N ALA A 124 -5.14 -16.15 -2.06
CA ALA A 124 -5.10 -16.83 -0.76
C ALA A 124 -4.99 -15.89 0.45
N ILE A 125 -4.55 -14.65 0.26
CA ILE A 125 -4.36 -13.66 1.35
C ILE A 125 -5.35 -12.49 1.29
N ARG A 126 -6.25 -12.44 0.29
CA ARG A 126 -7.19 -11.33 0.13
C ARG A 126 -8.06 -11.10 1.35
N GLY A 127 -8.62 -12.18 1.91
CA GLY A 127 -9.45 -12.07 3.11
C GLY A 127 -8.70 -11.45 4.29
N LYS A 128 -7.43 -11.84 4.48
CA LYS A 128 -6.57 -11.26 5.51
C LYS A 128 -6.26 -9.79 5.25
N LEU A 129 -6.00 -9.44 4.00
CA LEU A 129 -5.72 -8.06 3.59
C LEU A 129 -6.93 -7.15 3.79
N VAL A 130 -8.12 -7.61 3.41
CA VAL A 130 -9.40 -6.90 3.63
C VAL A 130 -9.66 -6.69 5.12
N GLU A 131 -9.48 -7.72 5.94
CA GLU A 131 -9.65 -7.63 7.39
C GLU A 131 -8.68 -6.62 8.01
N ALA A 132 -7.40 -6.68 7.67
CA ALA A 132 -6.40 -5.74 8.14
C ALA A 132 -6.74 -4.29 7.72
N ALA A 133 -7.20 -4.08 6.49
CA ALA A 133 -7.61 -2.78 5.99
C ALA A 133 -8.78 -2.19 6.79
N ARG A 134 -9.81 -2.99 7.07
CA ARG A 134 -10.96 -2.58 7.90
C ARG A 134 -10.54 -2.23 9.32
N GLN A 135 -9.69 -3.04 9.94
CA GLN A 135 -9.21 -2.76 11.31
C GLN A 135 -8.40 -1.47 11.38
N LEU A 136 -7.52 -1.21 10.40
CA LEU A 136 -6.78 0.05 10.32
C LEU A 136 -7.73 1.23 10.17
N ASN A 137 -8.73 1.14 9.30
CA ASN A 137 -9.69 2.21 9.05
C ASN A 137 -10.59 2.47 10.27
N ALA A 138 -11.01 1.42 10.98
CA ALA A 138 -11.82 1.54 12.20
C ALA A 138 -11.07 2.23 13.35
N ASN A 139 -9.76 2.05 13.43
CA ASN A 139 -8.91 2.73 14.41
C ASN A 139 -8.75 4.23 14.07
N GLN A 140 -8.46 4.53 12.80
CA GLN A 140 -8.32 5.88 12.27
C GLN A 140 -8.54 5.84 10.76
N PRO A 141 -9.25 6.81 10.13
CA PRO A 141 -9.44 6.87 8.69
C PRO A 141 -8.14 6.62 7.91
N TRP A 142 -8.18 5.64 7.00
CA TRP A 142 -7.00 5.19 6.26
C TRP A 142 -7.05 5.63 4.80
N VAL A 143 -6.80 6.91 4.58
CA VAL A 143 -6.87 7.57 3.28
C VAL A 143 -5.92 6.93 2.26
N GLU A 144 -4.69 6.61 2.67
CA GLU A 144 -3.71 5.95 1.79
C GLU A 144 -4.18 4.54 1.37
N GLY A 145 -4.86 3.83 2.26
CA GLY A 145 -5.46 2.53 1.98
C GLY A 145 -6.61 2.64 0.98
N TRP A 146 -7.51 3.61 1.17
CA TRP A 146 -8.57 3.88 0.21
C TRP A 146 -8.02 4.19 -1.18
N LYS A 147 -7.02 5.06 -1.28
CA LYS A 147 -6.33 5.37 -2.55
C LYS A 147 -5.72 4.13 -3.19
N ALA A 148 -5.10 3.25 -2.39
CA ALA A 148 -4.51 2.01 -2.89
C ALA A 148 -5.56 1.04 -3.43
N VAL A 149 -6.72 0.92 -2.77
CA VAL A 149 -7.86 0.12 -3.25
C VAL A 149 -8.38 0.69 -4.58
N ARG A 150 -8.61 1.98 -4.67
CA ARG A 150 -9.05 2.64 -5.92
C ARG A 150 -8.04 2.48 -7.05
N SER A 151 -6.76 2.64 -6.76
CA SER A 151 -5.66 2.37 -7.70
C SER A 151 -5.72 0.93 -8.23
N THR A 152 -5.96 -0.03 -7.34
CA THR A 152 -6.13 -1.43 -7.72
C THR A 152 -7.34 -1.63 -8.63
N ILE A 153 -8.48 -1.04 -8.30
CA ILE A 153 -9.70 -1.10 -9.13
C ILE A 153 -9.43 -0.49 -10.52
N TYR A 154 -8.82 0.67 -10.56
CA TYR A 154 -8.53 1.36 -11.82
C TYR A 154 -7.61 0.54 -12.73
N PHE A 155 -6.43 0.16 -12.25
CA PHE A 155 -5.42 -0.49 -13.08
C PHE A 155 -5.73 -1.95 -13.42
N ASP A 156 -6.40 -2.68 -12.53
CA ASP A 156 -6.56 -4.12 -12.70
C ASP A 156 -7.94 -4.50 -13.26
N TYR A 157 -8.94 -3.60 -13.15
CA TYR A 157 -10.31 -3.91 -13.52
C TYR A 157 -10.95 -2.89 -14.47
N ARG A 158 -10.69 -1.58 -14.33
CA ARG A 158 -11.28 -0.54 -15.18
C ARG A 158 -10.43 -0.20 -16.41
N LYS A 159 -9.11 -0.13 -16.28
CA LYS A 159 -8.20 0.12 -17.40
C LYS A 159 -8.16 -1.10 -18.31
N THR A 160 -9.16 -1.17 -19.16
CA THR A 160 -9.41 -2.31 -20.03
C THR A 160 -8.45 -2.39 -21.21
N LYS A 161 -8.30 -3.62 -21.69
CA LYS A 161 -7.66 -3.92 -22.98
C LYS A 161 -8.46 -3.28 -24.12
N PRO A 162 -7.82 -3.05 -25.29
CA PRO A 162 -8.47 -2.44 -26.47
C PRO A 162 -9.74 -3.15 -26.98
N ASP A 163 -10.02 -4.37 -26.52
CA ASP A 163 -11.15 -5.21 -26.89
C ASP A 163 -12.42 -5.01 -26.01
N GLY A 164 -12.39 -4.05 -25.08
CA GLY A 164 -13.60 -3.63 -24.32
C GLY A 164 -14.07 -4.61 -23.23
N ALA A 165 -13.41 -5.74 -23.05
CA ALA A 165 -13.78 -6.72 -22.01
C ALA A 165 -13.14 -6.37 -20.67
N GLY A 166 -13.73 -5.44 -19.91
CA GLY A 166 -13.33 -5.15 -18.53
C GLY A 166 -13.51 -6.37 -17.64
N LYS A 167 -12.55 -6.63 -16.75
CA LYS A 167 -12.77 -7.60 -15.69
C LYS A 167 -13.79 -7.06 -14.69
N SER A 168 -14.76 -7.88 -14.28
CA SER A 168 -15.64 -7.54 -13.17
C SER A 168 -14.83 -7.22 -11.92
N ILE A 169 -15.16 -6.11 -11.26
CA ILE A 169 -14.56 -5.78 -9.95
C ILE A 169 -15.07 -6.83 -8.94
N PRO A 170 -14.19 -7.48 -8.17
CA PRO A 170 -14.62 -8.40 -7.12
C PRO A 170 -15.47 -7.69 -6.06
N ASP A 171 -16.51 -8.35 -5.58
CA ASP A 171 -17.46 -7.78 -4.60
C ASP A 171 -16.77 -7.38 -3.29
N ASP A 172 -15.79 -8.16 -2.85
CA ASP A 172 -14.99 -7.86 -1.65
C ASP A 172 -14.12 -6.61 -1.81
N LEU A 173 -13.61 -6.35 -3.02
CA LEU A 173 -12.83 -5.14 -3.30
C LEU A 173 -13.73 -3.91 -3.43
N ALA A 174 -14.89 -4.05 -4.06
CA ALA A 174 -15.88 -2.98 -4.17
C ALA A 174 -16.45 -2.60 -2.78
N ALA A 175 -16.78 -3.59 -1.96
CA ALA A 175 -17.19 -3.37 -0.58
C ALA A 175 -16.09 -2.69 0.25
N LEU A 176 -14.83 -3.12 0.10
CA LEU A 176 -13.71 -2.49 0.79
C LEU A 176 -13.51 -1.04 0.37
N GLU A 177 -13.64 -0.72 -0.92
CA GLU A 177 -13.56 0.65 -1.42
C GLU A 177 -14.60 1.55 -0.73
N HIS A 178 -15.84 1.06 -0.62
CA HIS A 178 -16.92 1.76 0.06
C HIS A 178 -16.64 1.93 1.56
N ASP A 179 -16.17 0.88 2.24
CA ASP A 179 -15.90 0.88 3.68
C ASP A 179 -14.75 1.85 4.08
N LEU A 180 -13.79 2.04 3.17
CA LEU A 180 -12.64 2.91 3.41
C LEU A 180 -12.85 4.35 2.94
N ALA A 181 -13.94 4.64 2.22
CA ALA A 181 -14.19 5.96 1.63
C ALA A 181 -14.17 7.06 2.71
N PRO A 182 -13.54 8.21 2.43
CA PRO A 182 -13.49 9.32 3.39
C PRO A 182 -14.91 9.88 3.60
N THR A 183 -15.39 9.85 4.85
CA THR A 183 -16.75 10.28 5.22
C THR A 183 -16.77 11.59 5.99
N ASP A 184 -15.65 11.99 6.59
CA ASP A 184 -15.56 13.22 7.35
C ASP A 184 -14.72 14.29 6.66
N LEU A 185 -14.89 15.56 7.10
CA LEU A 185 -14.19 16.71 6.52
C LEU A 185 -12.68 16.58 6.56
N MET A 186 -12.10 16.06 7.66
CA MET A 186 -10.65 15.93 7.81
C MET A 186 -10.07 14.85 6.89
N ALA A 187 -10.80 13.74 6.74
CA ALA A 187 -10.43 12.69 5.79
C ALA A 187 -10.51 13.21 4.34
N ASN A 188 -11.55 13.99 4.01
CA ASN A 188 -11.70 14.64 2.70
C ASN A 188 -10.55 15.64 2.43
N ILE A 189 -10.20 16.48 3.40
CA ILE A 189 -9.07 17.42 3.27
C ILE A 189 -7.76 16.66 3.03
N ARG A 190 -7.49 15.60 3.79
CA ARG A 190 -6.30 14.76 3.60
C ARG A 190 -6.28 14.10 2.22
N THR A 191 -7.44 13.70 1.72
CA THR A 191 -7.57 13.02 0.43
C THR A 191 -7.39 13.99 -0.74
N TYR A 192 -8.14 15.09 -0.75
CA TYR A 192 -8.29 15.95 -1.92
C TYR A 192 -7.42 17.21 -1.87
N VAL A 193 -7.09 17.72 -0.68
CA VAL A 193 -6.33 18.97 -0.53
C VAL A 193 -4.86 18.70 -0.24
N LEU A 194 -4.55 17.79 0.70
CA LEU A 194 -3.17 17.53 1.13
C LEU A 194 -2.52 16.36 0.38
N GLY A 195 -3.29 15.61 -0.37
CA GLY A 195 -2.87 14.35 -1.01
C GLY A 195 -1.98 14.46 -2.24
N GLY A 196 -1.41 15.61 -2.55
CA GLY A 196 -0.41 15.82 -3.62
C GLY A 196 -0.85 15.34 -5.00
N GLY A 197 -0.98 16.26 -5.93
CA GLY A 197 -1.68 16.22 -7.21
C GLY A 197 -1.30 15.21 -8.28
N HIS A 198 -0.77 14.04 -8.00
CA HIS A 198 -0.39 13.09 -9.07
C HIS A 198 -1.32 11.87 -9.20
N ASP A 199 -2.30 11.70 -8.31
CA ASP A 199 -3.17 10.52 -8.29
C ASP A 199 -4.64 10.86 -8.59
N TYR A 200 -4.94 11.95 -9.30
CA TYR A 200 -6.31 12.39 -9.61
C TYR A 200 -7.12 11.31 -10.34
N TRP A 201 -6.49 10.55 -11.22
CA TRP A 201 -7.11 9.45 -11.96
C TRP A 201 -7.65 8.33 -11.02
N ALA A 202 -7.04 8.15 -9.85
CA ALA A 202 -7.53 7.18 -8.86
C ALA A 202 -8.72 7.69 -8.06
N LEU A 203 -9.00 9.00 -8.11
CA LEU A 203 -10.06 9.65 -7.35
C LEU A 203 -11.35 9.82 -8.13
N ASP A 204 -11.32 9.72 -9.47
CA ASP A 204 -12.49 9.84 -10.32
C ASP A 204 -13.14 8.50 -10.65
N ASP A 205 -14.48 8.45 -10.56
CA ASP A 205 -15.26 7.24 -10.85
C ASP A 205 -15.39 6.97 -12.36
N GLU A 206 -15.17 7.99 -13.20
CA GLU A 206 -15.41 7.96 -14.64
C GLU A 206 -14.21 8.38 -15.47
N PHE A 207 -12.99 8.17 -15.01
CA PHE A 207 -11.80 8.59 -15.76
C PHE A 207 -11.67 7.80 -17.06
N ASP A 208 -12.03 8.43 -18.18
CA ASP A 208 -11.79 7.94 -19.52
C ASP A 208 -10.72 8.83 -20.17
N ASP A 209 -9.71 8.25 -20.79
CA ASP A 209 -8.53 8.95 -21.35
C ASP A 209 -8.88 10.01 -22.43
N GLU A 210 -10.13 10.07 -22.89
CA GLU A 210 -10.55 10.94 -24.01
C GLU A 210 -11.21 12.26 -23.59
N ASP A 211 -11.55 12.49 -22.32
CA ASP A 211 -12.31 13.67 -21.91
C ASP A 211 -11.62 14.55 -20.87
N ALA A 212 -10.99 15.62 -21.35
CA ALA A 212 -10.50 16.72 -20.51
C ALA A 212 -11.61 17.38 -19.64
N ALA A 213 -12.88 17.10 -19.90
CA ALA A 213 -14.02 17.57 -19.11
C ALA A 213 -14.12 16.89 -17.73
N LYS A 214 -13.45 15.77 -17.50
CA LYS A 214 -13.51 15.01 -16.25
C LYS A 214 -12.49 15.45 -15.18
N TYR A 215 -11.46 16.19 -15.56
CA TYR A 215 -10.66 16.95 -14.59
C TYR A 215 -11.53 17.89 -13.74
N THR A 216 -12.68 18.29 -14.27
CA THR A 216 -13.65 19.15 -13.59
C THR A 216 -14.30 18.53 -12.37
N ASP A 217 -14.40 17.20 -12.23
CA ASP A 217 -15.10 16.60 -11.09
C ASP A 217 -14.20 16.46 -9.87
N SER A 218 -12.94 16.07 -10.05
CA SER A 218 -11.95 16.13 -8.96
C SER A 218 -11.69 17.57 -8.51
N GLU A 219 -11.64 18.52 -9.46
CA GLU A 219 -11.52 19.95 -9.16
C GLU A 219 -12.75 20.47 -8.42
N LYS A 220 -13.96 20.08 -8.79
CA LYS A 220 -15.19 20.43 -8.06
C LYS A 220 -15.22 19.86 -6.66
N ARG A 221 -14.82 18.58 -6.48
CA ARG A 221 -14.69 17.96 -5.16
C ARG A 221 -13.62 18.64 -4.32
N LEU A 222 -12.47 18.99 -4.92
CA LEU A 222 -11.43 19.76 -4.27
C LEU A 222 -11.93 21.13 -3.83
N ALA A 223 -12.61 21.84 -4.73
CA ALA A 223 -13.18 23.17 -4.45
C ALA A 223 -14.27 23.08 -3.37
N ALA A 224 -15.17 22.11 -3.45
CA ALA A 224 -16.23 21.90 -2.45
C ALA A 224 -15.62 21.60 -1.06
N THR A 225 -14.61 20.72 -0.99
CA THR A 225 -13.91 20.39 0.26
C THR A 225 -13.16 21.61 0.81
N ALA A 226 -12.52 22.41 -0.05
CA ALA A 226 -11.84 23.64 0.35
C ALA A 226 -12.81 24.72 0.88
N MET A 227 -13.99 24.85 0.28
CA MET A 227 -15.05 25.76 0.73
C MET A 227 -15.63 25.31 2.07
N GLU A 228 -15.87 24.01 2.27
CA GLU A 228 -16.35 23.45 3.52
C GLU A 228 -15.33 23.65 4.64
N PHE A 229 -14.04 23.44 4.37
CA PHE A 229 -12.96 23.75 5.30
C PHE A 229 -12.90 25.24 5.65
N GLY A 230 -12.98 26.13 4.66
CA GLY A 230 -13.01 27.56 4.89
C GLY A 230 -14.18 28.02 5.74
N SER A 231 -15.38 27.46 5.55
CA SER A 231 -16.56 27.75 6.35
C SER A 231 -16.45 27.23 7.78
N ALA A 232 -15.90 26.04 7.98
CA ALA A 232 -15.66 25.45 9.29
C ALA A 232 -14.65 26.29 10.11
N PHE A 233 -13.60 26.78 9.45
CA PHE A 233 -12.59 27.64 10.08
C PHE A 233 -13.15 29.01 10.45
N ALA A 234 -14.01 29.60 9.61
CA ALA A 234 -14.66 30.86 9.88
C ALA A 234 -15.66 30.78 11.06
N CYS A 235 -16.29 29.62 11.27
CA CYS A 235 -17.18 29.40 12.43
C CYS A 235 -16.43 29.21 13.73
N SER A 236 -15.24 28.59 13.72
CA SER A 236 -14.45 28.36 14.94
C SER A 236 -13.71 29.60 15.47
N GLY A 237 -13.50 30.60 14.60
CA GLY A 237 -12.83 31.86 14.96
C GLY A 237 -13.73 32.94 15.61
N ARG A 238 -15.00 32.63 15.93
CA ARG A 238 -15.97 33.55 16.53
C ARG A 238 -16.40 33.17 17.96
N GLN A 239 -15.59 32.39 18.70
CA GLN A 239 -15.80 32.13 20.12
C GLN A 239 -14.78 32.84 20.98
#